data_b29cb26166db7439eb886496189e1c3d
#
_entry.id   b29cb26166db7439eb886496189e1c3d
#
_cell.length_a   1.000
_cell.length_b   1.000
_cell.length_c   1.000
_cell.angle_alpha   90.00
_cell.angle_beta   90.00
_cell.angle_gamma   90.00
#
_symmetry.space_group_name_H-M   'P 1'
#
loop_
_entity.id
_entity.type
_entity.pdbx_description
1 polymer ?
#
loop_
_entity_poly.entity_id
_entity_poly.type
_entity_poly.pdbx_seq_one_letter_code
_entity_poly.pdbx_strand_id
1 'polypeptide(L)'
;PQDYKEAVKWYRLSAEQGNALAQSNLGLEYDNGQAVPQDYKEACKWYRLSADQGNALAQLNLGMMYELGKGVPQDYKEAIKWYRFSIEQGHTLAHYNLGFMYYNGQGVLQDYKEAVKWFRLSAEQGNTLAQYNLGVMYKIGQGVLQDYKEAVKWFRLSAEQGHKLAQYNLGFMYYNGQGVLQDFKEAVKWFRLSAEQGDASAQYNLGLMYAKGTGVPQDYVLAHMWWNISGSNGNKNAVEN
;
A
#
# COMPACT_ATOMS: atom_id res chain seq x y z
N PRO A 1 21.29 18.81 -7.32
CA PRO A 1 22.30 18.11 -6.51
C PRO A 1 22.98 19.01 -5.47
N GLN A 2 23.18 20.30 -5.80
CA GLN A 2 23.87 21.25 -4.90
C GLN A 2 22.98 21.68 -3.73
N ASP A 3 21.68 21.84 -3.97
CA ASP A 3 20.68 22.25 -3.00
C ASP A 3 20.46 21.24 -1.86
N TYR A 4 20.50 19.95 -2.13
CA TYR A 4 20.32 18.92 -1.10
C TYR A 4 21.44 18.87 -0.08
N LYS A 5 22.72 19.04 -0.51
CA LYS A 5 23.86 19.08 0.39
C LYS A 5 23.83 20.31 1.31
N GLU A 6 23.35 21.42 0.78
CA GLU A 6 23.19 22.65 1.57
C GLU A 6 22.01 22.52 2.55
N ALA A 7 20.90 21.95 2.13
CA ALA A 7 19.76 21.66 3.00
C ALA A 7 20.16 20.79 4.20
N VAL A 8 20.95 19.73 3.99
CA VAL A 8 21.46 18.88 5.07
C VAL A 8 22.31 19.65 6.09
N LYS A 9 23.12 20.60 5.65
CA LYS A 9 23.91 21.45 6.60
C LYS A 9 22.98 22.23 7.51
N TRP A 10 21.93 22.85 6.94
CA TRP A 10 20.97 23.62 7.72
C TRP A 10 20.11 22.73 8.63
N TYR A 11 19.69 21.55 8.13
CA TYR A 11 19.01 20.57 8.97
C TYR A 11 19.87 20.14 10.14
N ARG A 12 21.16 19.88 9.93
CA ARG A 12 22.10 19.49 10.99
C ARG A 12 22.23 20.58 12.05
N LEU A 13 22.50 21.81 11.64
CA LEU A 13 22.62 22.94 12.57
C LEU A 13 21.34 23.13 13.41
N SER A 14 20.18 23.01 12.79
CA SER A 14 18.90 23.17 13.50
C SER A 14 18.58 21.94 14.37
N ALA A 15 18.92 20.74 13.90
CA ALA A 15 18.72 19.49 14.64
C ALA A 15 19.59 19.41 15.90
N GLU A 16 20.84 19.88 15.82
CA GLU A 16 21.77 19.99 16.95
C GLU A 16 21.29 20.99 18.00
N GLN A 17 20.49 21.97 17.59
CA GLN A 17 19.81 22.92 18.50
C GLN A 17 18.49 22.37 19.07
N GLY A 18 18.15 21.11 18.77
CA GLY A 18 16.97 20.43 19.33
C GLY A 18 15.70 20.57 18.53
N ASN A 19 15.70 21.18 17.33
CA ASN A 19 14.50 21.30 16.51
C ASN A 19 14.00 19.93 16.01
N ALA A 20 12.82 19.50 16.47
CA ALA A 20 12.25 18.18 16.17
C ALA A 20 12.02 17.96 14.68
N LEU A 21 11.55 18.96 13.93
CA LEU A 21 11.32 18.84 12.50
C LEU A 21 12.64 18.69 11.73
N ALA A 22 13.67 19.46 12.10
CA ALA A 22 14.98 19.32 11.49
C ALA A 22 15.63 17.96 11.80
N GLN A 23 15.45 17.44 13.02
CA GLN A 23 15.89 16.08 13.40
C GLN A 23 15.17 15.02 12.56
N SER A 24 13.84 15.13 12.36
CA SER A 24 13.10 14.21 11.50
C SER A 24 13.60 14.25 10.06
N ASN A 25 13.82 15.44 9.50
CA ASN A 25 14.33 15.61 8.14
C ASN A 25 15.76 15.09 7.99
N LEU A 26 16.63 15.32 8.97
CA LEU A 26 17.99 14.81 8.95
C LEU A 26 18.00 13.27 9.04
N GLY A 27 17.11 12.69 9.86
CA GLY A 27 16.88 11.25 9.89
C GLY A 27 16.49 10.70 8.53
N LEU A 28 15.59 11.37 7.81
CA LEU A 28 15.15 11.00 6.47
C LEU A 28 16.29 11.05 5.43
N GLU A 29 17.17 12.05 5.52
CA GLU A 29 18.34 12.15 4.63
C GLU A 29 19.32 10.98 4.83
N TYR A 30 19.55 10.57 6.08
CA TYR A 30 20.38 9.40 6.38
C TYR A 30 19.69 8.07 5.99
N ASP A 31 18.36 7.98 6.10
CA ASP A 31 17.59 6.80 5.68
C ASP A 31 17.61 6.62 4.14
N ASN A 32 17.43 7.72 3.40
CA ASN A 32 17.40 7.70 1.94
C ASN A 32 18.79 7.68 1.27
N GLY A 33 19.79 8.24 1.89
CA GLY A 33 21.14 8.33 1.32
C GLY A 33 21.27 9.28 0.12
N GLN A 34 20.40 10.30 0.01
CA GLN A 34 20.39 11.20 -1.16
C GLN A 34 21.46 12.27 -1.11
N ALA A 35 21.57 12.98 0.00
CA ALA A 35 22.54 14.08 0.16
C ALA A 35 23.74 13.71 1.05
N VAL A 36 23.58 12.68 1.87
CA VAL A 36 24.62 12.05 2.69
C VAL A 36 24.65 10.55 2.43
N PRO A 37 25.77 9.85 2.67
CA PRO A 37 25.79 8.39 2.59
C PRO A 37 24.70 7.80 3.51
N GLN A 38 24.00 6.78 3.00
CA GLN A 38 22.95 6.10 3.77
C GLN A 38 23.52 5.52 5.06
N ASP A 39 22.90 5.85 6.18
CA ASP A 39 23.25 5.32 7.49
C ASP A 39 22.01 5.16 8.36
N TYR A 40 21.48 3.95 8.42
CA TYR A 40 20.30 3.62 9.20
C TYR A 40 20.47 3.83 10.72
N LYS A 41 21.69 3.72 11.24
CA LYS A 41 21.95 3.97 12.69
C LYS A 41 21.84 5.44 13.01
N GLU A 42 22.44 6.30 12.18
CA GLU A 42 22.28 7.73 12.32
C GLU A 42 20.82 8.16 12.07
N ALA A 43 20.14 7.57 11.07
CA ALA A 43 18.73 7.82 10.85
C ALA A 43 17.89 7.51 12.10
N CYS A 44 18.05 6.32 12.70
CA CYS A 44 17.35 5.94 13.94
C CYS A 44 17.63 6.91 15.10
N LYS A 45 18.87 7.36 15.26
CA LYS A 45 19.24 8.32 16.30
C LYS A 45 18.48 9.64 16.15
N TRP A 46 18.45 10.20 14.94
CA TRP A 46 17.77 11.46 14.66
C TRP A 46 16.24 11.31 14.73
N TYR A 47 15.71 10.20 14.20
CA TYR A 47 14.28 9.91 14.36
C TYR A 47 13.89 9.78 15.83
N ARG A 48 14.70 9.12 16.68
CA ARG A 48 14.42 8.99 18.10
C ARG A 48 14.37 10.35 18.80
N LEU A 49 15.37 11.20 18.58
CA LEU A 49 15.39 12.54 19.16
C LEU A 49 14.15 13.36 18.78
N SER A 50 13.70 13.24 17.55
CA SER A 50 12.49 13.90 17.07
C SER A 50 11.21 13.28 17.61
N ALA A 51 11.16 11.93 17.65
CA ALA A 51 9.99 11.17 18.13
C ALA A 51 9.74 11.37 19.62
N ASP A 52 10.79 11.48 20.43
CA ASP A 52 10.71 11.76 21.87
C ASP A 52 10.14 13.16 22.14
N GLN A 53 10.24 14.08 21.17
CA GLN A 53 9.60 15.40 21.21
C GLN A 53 8.17 15.40 20.65
N GLY A 54 7.61 14.23 20.30
CA GLY A 54 6.23 14.09 19.83
C GLY A 54 6.03 14.31 18.32
N ASN A 55 7.09 14.33 17.51
CA ASN A 55 6.95 14.45 16.07
C ASN A 55 6.35 13.15 15.48
N ALA A 56 5.12 13.23 14.95
CA ALA A 56 4.36 12.08 14.47
C ALA A 56 5.05 11.34 13.32
N LEU A 57 5.68 12.05 12.39
CA LEU A 57 6.39 11.45 11.26
C LEU A 57 7.64 10.70 11.73
N ALA A 58 8.40 11.29 12.67
CA ALA A 58 9.56 10.62 13.25
C ALA A 58 9.16 9.38 14.06
N GLN A 59 8.03 9.44 14.78
CA GLN A 59 7.46 8.28 15.48
C GLN A 59 7.09 7.17 14.49
N LEU A 60 6.42 7.51 13.38
CA LEU A 60 6.13 6.55 12.31
C LEU A 60 7.42 5.91 11.77
N ASN A 61 8.39 6.74 11.36
CA ASN A 61 9.63 6.27 10.75
C ASN A 61 10.43 5.40 11.72
N LEU A 62 10.52 5.80 12.99
CA LEU A 62 11.20 4.99 14.01
C LEU A 62 10.49 3.64 14.23
N GLY A 63 9.15 3.61 14.21
CA GLY A 63 8.37 2.39 14.20
C GLY A 63 8.74 1.48 13.02
N MET A 64 8.85 2.04 11.82
CA MET A 64 9.28 1.29 10.61
C MET A 64 10.72 0.77 10.73
N MET A 65 11.64 1.55 11.33
CA MET A 65 13.01 1.09 11.57
C MET A 65 13.04 -0.14 12.47
N TYR A 66 12.25 -0.16 13.55
CA TYR A 66 12.11 -1.32 14.41
C TYR A 66 11.41 -2.50 13.73
N GLU A 67 10.36 -2.24 12.93
CA GLU A 67 9.66 -3.28 12.17
C GLU A 67 10.61 -3.99 11.19
N LEU A 68 11.46 -3.23 10.51
CA LEU A 68 12.36 -3.75 9.47
C LEU A 68 13.75 -4.17 9.99
N GLY A 69 14.09 -3.86 11.22
CA GLY A 69 15.44 -4.09 11.77
C GLY A 69 16.52 -3.23 11.11
N LYS A 70 16.17 -2.04 10.64
CA LYS A 70 17.10 -1.10 10.00
C LYS A 70 17.73 -0.16 11.03
N GLY A 71 19.07 -0.23 11.16
CA GLY A 71 19.82 0.60 12.11
C GLY A 71 19.66 0.22 13.58
N VAL A 72 18.63 -0.55 13.91
CA VAL A 72 18.33 -1.15 15.23
C VAL A 72 17.97 -2.63 15.06
N PRO A 73 18.12 -3.48 16.07
CA PRO A 73 17.59 -4.83 16.04
C PRO A 73 16.08 -4.80 15.81
N GLN A 74 15.55 -5.75 15.00
CA GLN A 74 14.13 -5.87 14.75
C GLN A 74 13.38 -6.11 16.07
N ASP A 75 12.38 -5.27 16.32
CA ASP A 75 11.50 -5.40 17.50
C ASP A 75 10.09 -4.90 17.15
N TYR A 76 9.21 -5.84 16.89
CA TYR A 76 7.81 -5.56 16.56
C TYR A 76 7.02 -4.89 17.70
N LYS A 77 7.41 -5.15 18.98
CA LYS A 77 6.73 -4.52 20.11
C LYS A 77 7.10 -3.04 20.22
N GLU A 78 8.37 -2.72 20.04
CA GLU A 78 8.79 -1.31 19.95
C GLU A 78 8.19 -0.63 18.72
N ALA A 79 8.11 -1.30 17.56
CA ALA A 79 7.44 -0.77 16.38
C ALA A 79 5.97 -0.38 16.68
N ILE A 80 5.20 -1.28 17.29
CA ILE A 80 3.81 -1.03 17.70
C ILE A 80 3.70 0.16 18.64
N LYS A 81 4.59 0.28 19.61
CA LYS A 81 4.60 1.39 20.56
C LYS A 81 4.76 2.73 19.83
N TRP A 82 5.71 2.82 18.90
CA TRP A 82 5.95 4.02 18.12
C TRP A 82 4.83 4.33 17.14
N TYR A 83 4.23 3.30 16.52
CA TYR A 83 3.03 3.49 15.70
C TYR A 83 1.85 4.04 16.52
N ARG A 84 1.63 3.57 17.76
CA ARG A 84 0.59 4.09 18.64
C ARG A 84 0.80 5.57 18.97
N PHE A 85 2.01 5.99 19.29
CA PHE A 85 2.31 7.41 19.50
C PHE A 85 2.04 8.25 18.24
N SER A 86 2.42 7.77 17.06
CA SER A 86 2.13 8.45 15.80
C SER A 86 0.61 8.52 15.52
N ILE A 87 -0.15 7.50 15.88
CA ILE A 87 -1.63 7.46 15.79
C ILE A 87 -2.27 8.50 16.68
N GLU A 88 -1.79 8.69 17.90
CA GLU A 88 -2.30 9.72 18.83
C GLU A 88 -2.18 11.14 18.24
N GLN A 89 -1.25 11.34 17.32
CA GLN A 89 -1.10 12.57 16.54
C GLN A 89 -1.88 12.55 15.20
N GLY A 90 -2.70 11.51 14.95
CA GLY A 90 -3.57 11.41 13.77
C GLY A 90 -2.89 10.95 12.48
N HIS A 91 -1.72 10.32 12.53
CA HIS A 91 -0.98 9.95 11.32
C HIS A 91 -1.58 8.72 10.62
N THR A 92 -2.14 8.93 9.41
CA THR A 92 -2.90 7.93 8.65
C THR A 92 -2.12 6.64 8.37
N LEU A 93 -0.85 6.74 8.00
CA LEU A 93 -0.03 5.58 7.65
C LEU A 93 0.28 4.71 8.88
N ALA A 94 0.36 5.31 10.07
CA ALA A 94 0.57 4.55 11.30
C ALA A 94 -0.61 3.63 11.64
N HIS A 95 -1.86 4.05 11.33
CA HIS A 95 -3.03 3.18 11.44
C HIS A 95 -2.91 1.97 10.50
N TYR A 96 -2.48 2.20 9.25
CA TYR A 96 -2.28 1.11 8.29
C TYR A 96 -1.23 0.11 8.77
N ASN A 97 -0.07 0.59 9.21
CA ASN A 97 1.02 -0.28 9.68
C ASN A 97 0.59 -1.09 10.92
N LEU A 98 -0.09 -0.47 11.87
CA LEU A 98 -0.61 -1.18 13.04
C LEU A 98 -1.65 -2.24 12.65
N GLY A 99 -2.55 -1.93 11.71
CA GLY A 99 -3.48 -2.89 11.14
C GLY A 99 -2.78 -4.09 10.51
N PHE A 100 -1.68 -3.83 9.78
CA PHE A 100 -0.87 -4.87 9.16
C PHE A 100 -0.17 -5.78 10.19
N MET A 101 0.29 -5.21 11.31
CA MET A 101 0.87 -6.00 12.41
C MET A 101 -0.14 -6.94 13.06
N TYR A 102 -1.38 -6.49 13.29
CA TYR A 102 -2.46 -7.36 13.76
C TYR A 102 -2.87 -8.40 12.72
N TYR A 103 -2.87 -8.03 11.43
CA TYR A 103 -3.18 -8.96 10.34
C TYR A 103 -2.19 -10.12 10.26
N ASN A 104 -0.89 -9.85 10.47
CA ASN A 104 0.18 -10.85 10.39
C ASN A 104 0.54 -11.49 11.75
N GLY A 105 0.05 -10.96 12.88
CA GLY A 105 0.49 -11.41 14.21
C GLY A 105 1.93 -11.03 14.54
N GLN A 106 2.40 -9.86 14.07
CA GLN A 106 3.75 -9.38 14.31
C GLN A 106 3.80 -8.54 15.59
N GLY A 107 4.49 -9.00 16.62
CA GLY A 107 4.59 -8.35 17.92
C GLY A 107 3.32 -8.40 18.79
N VAL A 108 2.22 -8.86 18.22
CA VAL A 108 0.91 -9.10 18.85
C VAL A 108 0.35 -10.43 18.35
N LEU A 109 -0.63 -10.99 19.07
CA LEU A 109 -1.40 -12.11 18.54
C LEU A 109 -2.17 -11.67 17.29
N GLN A 110 -2.19 -12.55 16.27
CA GLN A 110 -2.96 -12.29 15.06
C GLN A 110 -4.43 -12.07 15.40
N ASP A 111 -4.96 -10.94 14.98
CA ASP A 111 -6.36 -10.57 15.18
C ASP A 111 -6.90 -9.80 13.96
N TYR A 112 -7.63 -10.51 13.11
CA TYR A 112 -8.22 -9.93 11.91
C TYR A 112 -9.31 -8.90 12.21
N LYS A 113 -10.00 -8.99 13.35
CA LYS A 113 -11.00 -8.00 13.75
C LYS A 113 -10.33 -6.68 14.12
N GLU A 114 -9.25 -6.75 14.88
CA GLU A 114 -8.44 -5.56 15.18
C GLU A 114 -7.81 -5.00 13.90
N ALA A 115 -7.26 -5.85 13.01
CA ALA A 115 -6.72 -5.40 11.73
C ALA A 115 -7.76 -4.61 10.90
N VAL A 116 -9.00 -5.10 10.82
CA VAL A 116 -10.11 -4.39 10.14
C VAL A 116 -10.35 -3.02 10.75
N LYS A 117 -10.35 -2.87 12.07
CA LYS A 117 -10.57 -1.57 12.72
C LYS A 117 -9.50 -0.56 12.31
N TRP A 118 -8.24 -0.98 12.37
CA TRP A 118 -7.11 -0.12 12.03
C TRP A 118 -7.04 0.21 10.55
N PHE A 119 -7.29 -0.79 9.66
CA PHE A 119 -7.39 -0.53 8.22
C PHE A 119 -8.55 0.40 7.89
N ARG A 120 -9.71 0.29 8.57
CA ARG A 120 -10.85 1.18 8.36
C ARG A 120 -10.49 2.63 8.69
N LEU A 121 -9.88 2.88 9.85
CA LEU A 121 -9.44 4.23 10.25
C LEU A 121 -8.48 4.84 9.23
N SER A 122 -7.55 4.05 8.70
CA SER A 122 -6.62 4.49 7.66
C SER A 122 -7.33 4.69 6.30
N ALA A 123 -8.24 3.79 5.93
CA ALA A 123 -8.98 3.82 4.67
C ALA A 123 -9.93 5.03 4.58
N GLU A 124 -10.60 5.37 5.68
CA GLU A 124 -11.47 6.54 5.81
C GLU A 124 -10.70 7.86 5.67
N GLN A 125 -9.41 7.86 6.01
CA GLN A 125 -8.48 8.97 5.77
C GLN A 125 -7.84 8.95 4.38
N GLY A 126 -8.30 8.07 3.48
CA GLY A 126 -7.87 8.04 2.08
C GLY A 126 -6.67 7.14 1.78
N ASN A 127 -6.14 6.38 2.74
CA ASN A 127 -5.01 5.50 2.45
C ASN A 127 -5.40 4.39 1.46
N THR A 128 -4.77 4.41 0.29
CA THR A 128 -5.06 3.52 -0.84
C THR A 128 -4.84 2.04 -0.52
N LEU A 129 -3.76 1.72 0.22
CA LEU A 129 -3.45 0.34 0.61
C LEU A 129 -4.43 -0.19 1.65
N ALA A 130 -4.82 0.65 2.62
CA ALA A 130 -5.82 0.28 3.62
C ALA A 130 -7.19 0.03 2.98
N GLN A 131 -7.60 0.86 2.01
CA GLN A 131 -8.82 0.66 1.24
C GLN A 131 -8.78 -0.67 0.48
N TYR A 132 -7.67 -0.98 -0.19
CA TYR A 132 -7.51 -2.27 -0.86
C TYR A 132 -7.62 -3.44 0.11
N ASN A 133 -6.87 -3.42 1.21
CA ASN A 133 -6.88 -4.51 2.19
C ASN A 133 -8.26 -4.70 2.84
N LEU A 134 -8.94 -3.60 3.16
CA LEU A 134 -10.29 -3.66 3.69
C LEU A 134 -11.27 -4.26 2.68
N GLY A 135 -11.15 -3.90 1.40
CA GLY A 135 -11.90 -4.52 0.30
C GLY A 135 -11.67 -6.03 0.21
N VAL A 136 -10.42 -6.48 0.35
CA VAL A 136 -10.08 -7.92 0.38
C VAL A 136 -10.74 -8.60 1.60
N MET A 137 -10.62 -8.00 2.80
CA MET A 137 -11.18 -8.58 4.02
C MET A 137 -12.70 -8.74 3.94
N TYR A 138 -13.43 -7.76 3.39
CA TYR A 138 -14.86 -7.90 3.12
C TYR A 138 -15.18 -8.95 2.04
N LYS A 139 -14.36 -9.01 0.98
CA LYS A 139 -14.55 -9.99 -0.11
C LYS A 139 -14.46 -11.44 0.40
N ILE A 140 -13.54 -11.72 1.33
CA ILE A 140 -13.31 -13.09 1.84
C ILE A 140 -13.95 -13.37 3.20
N GLY A 141 -14.51 -12.36 3.87
CA GLY A 141 -15.09 -12.52 5.21
C GLY A 141 -14.06 -12.70 6.32
N GLN A 142 -12.90 -12.05 6.20
CA GLN A 142 -11.82 -12.19 7.18
C GLN A 142 -11.86 -11.06 8.22
N GLY A 143 -12.11 -11.38 9.48
CA GLY A 143 -12.28 -10.41 10.56
C GLY A 143 -13.60 -9.63 10.54
N VAL A 144 -14.38 -9.78 9.47
CA VAL A 144 -15.73 -9.23 9.25
C VAL A 144 -16.59 -10.27 8.56
N LEU A 145 -17.91 -10.08 8.60
CA LEU A 145 -18.79 -10.87 7.74
C LEU A 145 -18.51 -10.53 6.26
N GLN A 146 -18.55 -11.56 5.42
CA GLN A 146 -18.39 -11.37 3.98
C GLN A 146 -19.47 -10.43 3.45
N ASP A 147 -19.05 -9.37 2.77
CA ASP A 147 -19.93 -8.40 2.14
C ASP A 147 -19.31 -7.88 0.83
N TYR A 148 -19.83 -8.38 -0.29
CA TYR A 148 -19.35 -7.98 -1.61
C TYR A 148 -19.68 -6.51 -1.95
N LYS A 149 -20.73 -5.92 -1.39
CA LYS A 149 -21.06 -4.51 -1.61
C LYS A 149 -20.03 -3.60 -0.93
N GLU A 150 -19.71 -3.89 0.32
CA GLU A 150 -18.64 -3.18 1.02
C GLU A 150 -17.28 -3.42 0.35
N ALA A 151 -16.98 -4.64 -0.11
CA ALA A 151 -15.76 -4.92 -0.86
C ALA A 151 -15.64 -4.06 -2.11
N VAL A 152 -16.71 -3.96 -2.91
CA VAL A 152 -16.75 -3.09 -4.13
C VAL A 152 -16.50 -1.63 -3.77
N LYS A 153 -17.15 -1.12 -2.71
CA LYS A 153 -16.97 0.26 -2.27
C LYS A 153 -15.49 0.56 -1.98
N TRP A 154 -14.83 -0.28 -1.20
CA TRP A 154 -13.44 -0.08 -0.82
C TRP A 154 -12.47 -0.32 -1.97
N PHE A 155 -12.71 -1.33 -2.82
CA PHE A 155 -11.92 -1.52 -4.04
C PHE A 155 -12.05 -0.33 -4.99
N ARG A 156 -13.25 0.25 -5.15
CA ARG A 156 -13.47 1.42 -6.00
C ARG A 156 -12.63 2.61 -5.53
N LEU A 157 -12.69 2.96 -4.24
CA LEU A 157 -11.91 4.06 -3.69
C LEU A 157 -10.41 3.87 -3.93
N SER A 158 -9.89 2.66 -3.75
CA SER A 158 -8.50 2.33 -4.00
C SER A 158 -8.15 2.33 -5.50
N ALA A 159 -9.05 1.80 -6.35
CA ALA A 159 -8.87 1.72 -7.80
C ALA A 159 -8.87 3.09 -8.47
N GLU A 160 -9.72 4.01 -8.01
CA GLU A 160 -9.78 5.41 -8.47
C GLU A 160 -8.49 6.17 -8.14
N GLN A 161 -7.78 5.79 -7.07
CA GLN A 161 -6.44 6.28 -6.75
C GLN A 161 -5.32 5.58 -7.54
N GLY A 162 -5.65 4.71 -8.49
CA GLY A 162 -4.68 4.05 -9.36
C GLY A 162 -4.12 2.72 -8.82
N HIS A 163 -4.62 2.18 -7.71
CA HIS A 163 -4.08 0.93 -7.17
C HIS A 163 -4.37 -0.26 -8.07
N LYS A 164 -3.33 -0.81 -8.67
CA LYS A 164 -3.40 -1.86 -9.70
C LYS A 164 -4.26 -3.07 -9.30
N LEU A 165 -4.00 -3.63 -8.11
CA LEU A 165 -4.74 -4.83 -7.65
C LEU A 165 -6.20 -4.51 -7.28
N ALA A 166 -6.51 -3.30 -6.85
CA ALA A 166 -7.87 -2.87 -6.61
C ALA A 166 -8.65 -2.74 -7.92
N GLN A 167 -8.02 -2.20 -8.97
CA GLN A 167 -8.59 -2.15 -10.32
C GLN A 167 -8.88 -3.56 -10.84
N TYR A 168 -7.95 -4.49 -10.71
CA TYR A 168 -8.17 -5.89 -11.07
C TYR A 168 -9.35 -6.49 -10.32
N ASN A 169 -9.40 -6.37 -8.99
CA ASN A 169 -10.48 -6.93 -8.18
C ASN A 169 -11.84 -6.30 -8.52
N LEU A 170 -11.87 -5.00 -8.73
CA LEU A 170 -13.10 -4.29 -9.12
C LEU A 170 -13.61 -4.77 -10.49
N GLY A 171 -12.72 -4.92 -11.47
CA GLY A 171 -13.04 -5.51 -12.77
C GLY A 171 -13.60 -6.92 -12.63
N PHE A 172 -13.00 -7.74 -11.77
CA PHE A 172 -13.48 -9.10 -11.49
C PHE A 172 -14.88 -9.11 -10.84
N MET A 173 -15.17 -8.17 -9.94
CA MET A 173 -16.47 -8.06 -9.29
C MET A 173 -17.55 -7.65 -10.29
N TYR A 174 -17.27 -6.72 -11.21
CA TYR A 174 -18.18 -6.37 -12.29
C TYR A 174 -18.39 -7.51 -13.28
N TYR A 175 -17.31 -8.25 -13.61
CA TYR A 175 -17.39 -9.41 -14.50
C TYR A 175 -18.33 -10.50 -13.95
N ASN A 176 -18.29 -10.74 -12.62
CA ASN A 176 -19.10 -11.79 -11.98
C ASN A 176 -20.42 -11.29 -11.38
N GLY A 177 -20.70 -9.99 -11.36
CA GLY A 177 -21.88 -9.44 -10.69
C GLY A 177 -21.84 -9.59 -9.16
N GLN A 178 -20.64 -9.56 -8.57
CA GLN A 178 -20.45 -9.71 -7.11
C GLN A 178 -20.53 -8.35 -6.42
N GLY A 179 -21.56 -8.12 -5.62
CA GLY A 179 -21.79 -6.85 -4.90
C GLY A 179 -22.22 -5.68 -5.78
N VAL A 180 -22.22 -5.86 -7.10
CA VAL A 180 -22.70 -4.94 -8.13
C VAL A 180 -23.48 -5.71 -9.19
N LEU A 181 -24.28 -5.03 -9.99
CA LEU A 181 -24.84 -5.64 -11.20
C LEU A 181 -23.69 -5.99 -12.15
N GLN A 182 -23.82 -7.16 -12.79
CA GLN A 182 -22.85 -7.59 -13.79
C GLN A 182 -22.79 -6.56 -14.93
N ASP A 183 -21.58 -6.08 -15.21
CA ASP A 183 -21.32 -5.14 -16.29
C ASP A 183 -19.96 -5.44 -16.92
N PHE A 184 -20.01 -6.08 -18.09
CA PHE A 184 -18.79 -6.45 -18.81
C PHE A 184 -18.03 -5.25 -19.38
N LYS A 185 -18.70 -4.12 -19.68
CA LYS A 185 -18.03 -2.91 -20.16
C LYS A 185 -17.21 -2.28 -19.02
N GLU A 186 -17.81 -2.15 -17.83
CA GLU A 186 -17.07 -1.71 -16.65
C GLU A 186 -15.95 -2.69 -16.28
N ALA A 187 -16.18 -4.00 -16.40
CA ALA A 187 -15.12 -4.98 -16.17
C ALA A 187 -13.91 -4.78 -17.10
N VAL A 188 -14.16 -4.58 -18.40
CA VAL A 188 -13.11 -4.28 -19.40
C VAL A 188 -12.33 -3.02 -19.02
N LYS A 189 -13.04 -1.96 -18.66
CA LYS A 189 -12.42 -0.69 -18.26
C LYS A 189 -11.44 -0.87 -17.10
N TRP A 190 -11.86 -1.53 -16.03
CA TRP A 190 -11.04 -1.74 -14.85
C TRP A 190 -9.90 -2.74 -15.10
N PHE A 191 -10.15 -3.83 -15.84
CA PHE A 191 -9.08 -4.74 -16.24
C PHE A 191 -8.04 -4.04 -17.12
N ARG A 192 -8.45 -3.15 -18.04
CA ARG A 192 -7.51 -2.40 -18.89
C ARG A 192 -6.60 -1.51 -18.05
N LEU A 193 -7.14 -0.73 -17.12
CA LEU A 193 -6.35 0.12 -16.23
C LEU A 193 -5.32 -0.68 -15.42
N SER A 194 -5.70 -1.86 -14.93
CA SER A 194 -4.79 -2.76 -14.22
C SER A 194 -3.75 -3.39 -15.16
N ALA A 195 -4.17 -3.82 -16.35
CA ALA A 195 -3.33 -4.44 -17.37
C ALA A 195 -2.24 -3.50 -17.90
N GLU A 196 -2.57 -2.23 -18.10
CA GLU A 196 -1.64 -1.18 -18.52
C GLU A 196 -0.56 -0.91 -17.46
N GLN A 197 -0.86 -1.19 -16.18
CA GLN A 197 0.11 -1.18 -15.08
C GLN A 197 0.90 -2.50 -14.92
N GLY A 198 0.76 -3.44 -15.87
CA GLY A 198 1.49 -4.69 -15.89
C GLY A 198 0.91 -5.79 -15.00
N ASP A 199 -0.39 -5.75 -14.63
CA ASP A 199 -1.02 -6.87 -13.94
C ASP A 199 -1.28 -8.02 -14.92
N ALA A 200 -0.55 -9.12 -14.76
CA ALA A 200 -0.61 -10.26 -15.67
C ALA A 200 -1.99 -10.94 -15.67
N SER A 201 -2.69 -10.96 -14.54
CA SER A 201 -4.05 -11.55 -14.45
C SER A 201 -5.09 -10.68 -15.16
N ALA A 202 -4.96 -9.35 -15.04
CA ALA A 202 -5.82 -8.42 -15.76
C ALA A 202 -5.58 -8.50 -17.28
N GLN A 203 -4.32 -8.61 -17.71
CA GLN A 203 -3.95 -8.79 -19.13
C GLN A 203 -4.55 -10.08 -19.68
N TYR A 204 -4.46 -11.17 -18.94
CA TYR A 204 -5.07 -12.45 -19.34
C TYR A 204 -6.59 -12.35 -19.48
N ASN A 205 -7.27 -11.79 -18.49
CA ASN A 205 -8.72 -11.60 -18.52
C ASN A 205 -9.16 -10.68 -19.65
N LEU A 206 -8.42 -9.62 -19.91
CA LEU A 206 -8.69 -8.72 -21.03
C LEU A 206 -8.55 -9.44 -22.38
N GLY A 207 -7.54 -10.31 -22.54
CA GLY A 207 -7.40 -11.17 -23.69
C GLY A 207 -8.62 -12.10 -23.88
N LEU A 208 -9.10 -12.73 -22.80
CA LEU A 208 -10.31 -13.55 -22.84
C LEU A 208 -11.56 -12.75 -23.27
N MET A 209 -11.68 -11.50 -22.77
CA MET A 209 -12.83 -10.66 -23.13
C MET A 209 -12.82 -10.26 -24.60
N TYR A 210 -11.66 -9.95 -25.19
CA TYR A 210 -11.53 -9.71 -26.62
C TYR A 210 -11.78 -10.98 -27.44
N ALA A 211 -11.27 -12.15 -27.03
CA ALA A 211 -11.49 -13.40 -27.74
C ALA A 211 -12.98 -13.80 -27.80
N LYS A 212 -13.74 -13.47 -26.74
CA LYS A 212 -15.16 -13.82 -26.63
C LYS A 212 -16.10 -12.70 -27.09
N GLY A 213 -15.63 -11.50 -27.35
CA GLY A 213 -16.47 -10.34 -27.60
C GLY A 213 -17.31 -9.93 -26.38
N THR A 214 -16.81 -10.15 -25.18
CA THR A 214 -17.52 -9.89 -23.92
C THR A 214 -17.21 -8.48 -23.42
N GLY A 215 -18.20 -7.58 -23.47
CA GLY A 215 -18.06 -6.17 -23.10
C GLY A 215 -17.26 -5.29 -24.08
N VAL A 216 -16.65 -5.92 -25.09
CA VAL A 216 -15.95 -5.31 -26.23
C VAL A 216 -16.27 -6.08 -27.51
N PRO A 217 -16.14 -5.49 -28.70
CA PRO A 217 -16.18 -6.23 -29.95
C PRO A 217 -15.13 -7.33 -29.95
N GLN A 218 -15.47 -8.49 -30.53
CA GLN A 218 -14.54 -9.60 -30.66
C GLN A 218 -13.34 -9.19 -31.53
N ASP A 219 -12.14 -9.47 -31.02
CA ASP A 219 -10.88 -9.17 -31.71
C ASP A 219 -9.79 -10.15 -31.27
N TYR A 220 -9.48 -11.11 -32.13
CA TYR A 220 -8.45 -12.12 -31.84
C TYR A 220 -7.03 -11.55 -31.89
N VAL A 221 -6.77 -10.46 -32.63
CA VAL A 221 -5.45 -9.83 -32.67
C VAL A 221 -5.15 -9.20 -31.32
N LEU A 222 -6.11 -8.43 -30.77
CA LEU A 222 -5.99 -7.87 -29.43
C LEU A 222 -5.98 -8.94 -28.35
N ALA A 223 -6.73 -10.03 -28.51
CA ALA A 223 -6.68 -11.15 -27.57
C ALA A 223 -5.27 -11.75 -27.47
N HIS A 224 -4.68 -12.12 -28.62
CA HIS A 224 -3.31 -12.64 -28.67
C HIS A 224 -2.27 -11.64 -28.16
N MET A 225 -2.41 -10.38 -28.50
CA MET A 225 -1.51 -9.32 -27.98
C MET A 225 -1.52 -9.32 -26.43
N TRP A 226 -2.70 -9.30 -25.82
CA TRP A 226 -2.81 -9.25 -24.36
C TRP A 226 -2.33 -10.56 -23.70
N TRP A 227 -2.55 -11.73 -24.31
CA TRP A 227 -2.03 -12.99 -23.80
C TRP A 227 -0.52 -13.06 -23.89
N ASN A 228 0.09 -12.60 -24.99
CA ASN A 228 1.54 -12.54 -25.12
C ASN A 228 2.17 -11.64 -24.03
N ILE A 229 1.58 -10.46 -23.78
CA ILE A 229 2.03 -9.54 -22.71
C ILE A 229 1.86 -10.22 -21.34
N SER A 230 0.72 -10.86 -21.10
CA SER A 230 0.42 -11.58 -19.87
C SER A 230 1.40 -12.72 -19.60
N GLY A 231 1.73 -13.51 -20.62
CA GLY A 231 2.71 -14.59 -20.56
C GLY A 231 4.11 -14.06 -20.24
N SER A 232 4.52 -12.96 -20.88
CA SER A 232 5.78 -12.27 -20.60
C SER A 232 5.86 -11.73 -19.17
N ASN A 233 4.72 -11.38 -18.57
CA ASN A 233 4.60 -10.94 -17.19
C ASN A 233 4.34 -12.09 -16.19
N GLY A 234 4.53 -13.34 -16.62
CA GLY A 234 4.57 -14.53 -15.76
C GLY A 234 3.25 -15.27 -15.57
N ASN A 235 2.20 -14.94 -16.32
CA ASN A 235 0.95 -15.70 -16.28
C ASN A 235 1.07 -16.98 -17.13
N LYS A 236 1.14 -18.13 -16.47
CA LYS A 236 1.31 -19.43 -17.14
C LYS A 236 0.13 -19.80 -18.04
N ASN A 237 -1.10 -19.43 -17.68
CA ASN A 237 -2.30 -19.75 -18.46
C ASN A 237 -2.36 -18.97 -19.79
N ALA A 238 -1.60 -17.91 -19.92
CA ALA A 238 -1.56 -17.11 -21.14
C ALA A 238 -0.66 -17.71 -22.23
N VAL A 239 0.22 -18.63 -21.87
CA VAL A 239 1.18 -19.25 -22.80
C VAL A 239 0.51 -20.38 -23.61
N GLU A 240 -0.63 -20.88 -23.16
CA GLU A 240 -1.36 -22.03 -23.77
C GLU A 240 -2.48 -21.56 -24.72
N ASN A 241 -2.74 -20.26 -24.87
CA ASN A 241 -3.76 -19.66 -25.73
C ASN A 241 -3.16 -18.87 -26.89
#